data_6ca5bc4a4f28a59d7bbb067131f41a00
#
_entry.id   6ca5bc4a4f28a59d7bbb067131f41a00
#
_cell.length_a   1.000
_cell.length_b   1.000
_cell.length_c   1.000
_cell.angle_alpha   90.00
_cell.angle_beta   90.00
_cell.angle_gamma   90.00
#
_symmetry.space_group_name_H-M   'P 1'
#
loop_
_entity.id
_entity.type
_entity.pdbx_description
1 polymer ?
#
loop_
_entity_poly.entity_id
_entity_poly.type
_entity_poly.pdbx_seq_one_letter_code
_entity_poly.pdbx_strand_id
1 'polypeptide(L)'
;MPHLNILIVRIEEFLRSIVKITSAPTYKTRVKSFNSYYLKLLKFPPKKDTSDLPVLTDILGVRIICPFLQDINEVERILLKNFKIIEVERKGSERTFREFGYESVHFLLDIPEEFKVGLVLPKNLIFEIQLRTILQDAWAEVEHELVYKSEFSPFDQPLKRKLASINASLSLADIIFQEIRDYQNKLNAELEKRRFEFYSMADEYTAQVLPETNIVQHDNVEHGEELKLAETIDDLILSAIEAHNQNLFDKAEKIYTKIIEQNPNDIVLSVVYKHRGMAYFAQANYEGAYADFLQSCKYNSANFRSFYYVGIALTLLNRDDEAIEYFTKSLEINKFQAHVYFRRALSYFKLALYPEAARDLDSASDLGLAEEDAKKLRIAIAKKIDMV
;
A
#
# COMPACT_ATOMS: atom_id res chain seq x y z
N MET A 1 21.48 27.98 21.65
CA MET A 1 20.52 27.88 20.52
C MET A 1 21.11 27.22 19.27
N PRO A 2 22.28 27.64 18.69
CA PRO A 2 22.79 26.98 17.48
C PRO A 2 22.98 25.47 17.62
N HIS A 3 23.56 25.01 18.72
CA HIS A 3 23.78 23.58 18.99
C HIS A 3 22.47 22.77 19.10
N LEU A 4 21.40 23.36 19.62
CA LEU A 4 20.07 22.71 19.68
C LEU A 4 19.45 22.57 18.29
N ASN A 5 19.67 23.54 17.40
CA ASN A 5 19.21 23.45 16.01
C ASN A 5 19.98 22.37 15.23
N ILE A 6 21.27 22.21 15.47
CA ILE A 6 22.05 21.11 14.87
C ILE A 6 21.55 19.77 15.39
N LEU A 7 21.33 19.67 16.70
CA LEU A 7 20.86 18.45 17.33
C LEU A 7 19.48 18.00 16.80
N ILE A 8 18.53 18.93 16.66
CA ILE A 8 17.19 18.59 16.19
C ILE A 8 17.19 18.11 14.73
N VAL A 9 18.09 18.65 13.90
CA VAL A 9 18.27 18.18 12.51
C VAL A 9 18.82 16.74 12.49
N ARG A 10 19.85 16.44 13.30
CA ARG A 10 20.38 15.07 13.42
C ARG A 10 19.33 14.07 13.87
N ILE A 11 18.49 14.47 14.85
CA ILE A 11 17.36 13.63 15.32
C ILE A 11 16.35 13.39 14.17
N GLU A 12 15.98 14.45 13.43
CA GLU A 12 15.06 14.33 12.32
C GLU A 12 15.61 13.41 11.19
N GLU A 13 16.87 13.59 10.81
CA GLU A 13 17.52 12.74 9.81
C GLU A 13 17.55 11.27 10.23
N PHE A 14 17.85 11.00 11.49
CA PHE A 14 17.82 9.65 12.04
C PHE A 14 16.41 9.08 12.03
N LEU A 15 15.39 9.84 12.49
CA LEU A 15 14.00 9.41 12.45
C LEU A 15 13.56 9.07 11.02
N ARG A 16 13.91 9.89 10.03
CA ARG A 16 13.63 9.62 8.61
C ARG A 16 14.32 8.35 8.10
N SER A 17 15.47 7.99 8.67
CA SER A 17 16.21 6.79 8.29
C SER A 17 15.58 5.51 8.84
N ILE A 18 15.02 5.54 10.06
CA ILE A 18 14.48 4.35 10.75
C ILE A 18 12.98 4.15 10.52
N VAL A 19 12.21 5.23 10.36
CA VAL A 19 10.76 5.15 10.13
C VAL A 19 10.49 4.81 8.66
N LYS A 20 10.48 3.51 8.38
CA LYS A 20 10.17 2.95 7.05
C LYS A 20 8.79 2.29 7.12
N ILE A 21 7.75 3.08 6.86
CA ILE A 21 6.37 2.65 6.79
C ILE A 21 5.84 2.84 5.37
N THR A 22 4.74 2.18 5.03
CA THR A 22 4.17 2.19 3.67
C THR A 22 3.71 3.59 3.25
N SER A 23 3.14 4.34 4.19
CA SER A 23 2.75 5.74 3.99
C SER A 23 3.94 6.67 4.27
N ALA A 24 3.96 7.85 3.65
CA ALA A 24 5.00 8.85 3.86
C ALA A 24 4.60 9.83 4.99
N PRO A 25 5.12 9.70 6.22
CA PRO A 25 4.81 10.62 7.31
C PRO A 25 5.47 11.98 7.09
N THR A 26 4.84 13.02 7.59
CA THR A 26 5.38 14.38 7.62
C THR A 26 6.05 14.64 8.96
N TYR A 27 7.20 15.32 8.94
CA TYR A 27 7.96 15.68 10.13
C TYR A 27 7.92 17.21 10.31
N LYS A 28 7.60 17.65 11.53
CA LYS A 28 7.71 19.04 11.96
C LYS A 28 8.62 19.09 13.17
N THR A 29 9.69 19.85 13.11
CA THR A 29 10.66 19.99 14.21
C THR A 29 10.58 21.39 14.83
N ARG A 30 10.82 21.46 16.13
CA ARG A 30 10.78 22.71 16.88
C ARG A 30 11.85 22.73 17.97
N VAL A 31 12.61 23.81 17.98
CA VAL A 31 13.42 24.22 19.15
C VAL A 31 12.70 25.36 19.83
N LYS A 32 12.41 25.24 21.12
CA LYS A 32 11.73 26.27 21.88
C LYS A 32 12.58 27.53 21.97
N SER A 33 12.01 28.70 21.68
CA SER A 33 12.73 29.95 21.77
C SER A 33 13.17 30.24 23.22
N PHE A 34 14.29 30.97 23.38
CA PHE A 34 14.78 31.32 24.71
C PHE A 34 13.75 32.09 25.55
N ASN A 35 13.03 33.05 24.97
CA ASN A 35 11.99 33.80 25.66
C ASN A 35 10.87 32.85 26.16
N SER A 36 10.39 31.93 25.33
CA SER A 36 9.36 30.99 25.75
C SER A 36 9.87 29.98 26.80
N TYR A 37 11.13 29.64 26.75
CA TYR A 37 11.79 28.82 27.76
C TYR A 37 11.85 29.57 29.10
N TYR A 38 12.32 30.82 29.09
CA TYR A 38 12.47 31.65 30.29
C TYR A 38 11.10 31.96 30.94
N LEU A 39 10.10 32.34 30.15
CA LEU A 39 8.75 32.57 30.65
C LEU A 39 8.12 31.31 31.27
N LYS A 40 8.44 30.13 30.75
CA LYS A 40 7.97 28.87 31.36
C LYS A 40 8.67 28.58 32.68
N LEU A 41 9.98 28.84 32.77
CA LEU A 41 10.73 28.70 34.03
C LEU A 41 10.19 29.59 35.14
N LEU A 42 9.78 30.82 34.83
CA LEU A 42 9.19 31.74 35.82
C LEU A 42 7.86 31.22 36.41
N LYS A 43 7.14 30.36 35.71
CA LYS A 43 5.91 29.74 36.20
C LYS A 43 6.14 28.60 37.22
N PHE A 44 7.36 28.07 37.27
CA PHE A 44 7.75 27.02 38.22
C PHE A 44 8.69 27.63 39.27
N PRO A 45 8.19 28.02 40.47
CA PRO A 45 9.07 28.54 41.51
C PRO A 45 10.10 27.44 41.87
N PRO A 46 11.38 27.83 42.11
CA PRO A 46 12.40 26.90 42.55
C PRO A 46 11.96 26.18 43.82
N LYS A 47 12.10 24.86 43.86
CA LYS A 47 11.88 24.10 45.10
C LYS A 47 12.85 24.62 46.17
N LYS A 48 12.33 24.89 47.37
CA LYS A 48 13.05 25.60 48.45
C LYS A 48 14.40 25.01 48.89
N ASP A 49 14.71 23.81 48.46
CA ASP A 49 15.91 23.04 48.91
C ASP A 49 16.86 22.57 47.81
N THR A 50 16.66 22.94 46.55
CA THR A 50 17.56 22.52 45.47
C THR A 50 17.92 23.69 44.57
N SER A 51 19.22 23.88 44.31
CA SER A 51 19.75 24.82 43.33
C SER A 51 19.48 24.45 41.90
N ASP A 52 18.79 23.33 41.67
CA ASP A 52 18.55 22.77 40.33
C ASP A 52 17.27 23.36 39.70
N LEU A 53 17.43 23.93 38.54
CA LEU A 53 16.31 24.39 37.71
C LEU A 53 15.45 23.18 37.26
N PRO A 54 14.14 23.33 37.18
CA PRO A 54 13.27 22.28 36.72
C PRO A 54 13.64 21.88 35.28
N VAL A 55 13.71 20.59 35.06
CA VAL A 55 13.96 20.04 33.71
C VAL A 55 12.74 20.29 32.87
N LEU A 56 12.88 21.09 31.80
CA LEU A 56 11.81 21.32 30.83
C LEU A 56 11.91 20.23 29.74
N THR A 57 10.80 19.51 29.59
CA THR A 57 10.72 18.37 28.68
C THR A 57 10.45 18.74 27.22
N ASP A 58 10.02 19.98 26.96
CA ASP A 58 9.54 20.48 25.67
C ASP A 58 10.49 21.49 24.98
N ILE A 59 11.79 21.40 25.26
CA ILE A 59 12.83 22.26 24.64
C ILE A 59 13.02 21.85 23.17
N LEU A 60 13.10 20.54 22.92
CA LEU A 60 13.21 19.94 21.60
C LEU A 60 11.96 19.11 21.34
N GLY A 61 11.27 19.42 20.29
CA GLY A 61 10.06 18.70 19.91
C GLY A 61 10.09 18.27 18.44
N VAL A 62 9.66 17.03 18.18
CA VAL A 62 9.43 16.50 16.85
C VAL A 62 7.97 16.05 16.77
N ARG A 63 7.25 16.47 15.75
CA ARG A 63 5.96 15.88 15.40
C ARG A 63 6.13 14.96 14.21
N ILE A 64 5.63 13.75 14.33
CA ILE A 64 5.51 12.80 13.24
C ILE A 64 4.02 12.69 12.93
N ILE A 65 3.64 13.17 11.77
CA ILE A 65 2.25 13.25 11.32
C ILE A 65 2.02 12.14 10.32
N CYS A 66 1.19 11.18 10.70
CA CYS A 66 0.89 9.97 9.94
C CYS A 66 -0.42 10.12 9.17
N PRO A 67 -0.54 9.59 7.95
CA PRO A 67 -1.80 9.60 7.21
C PRO A 67 -2.92 8.79 7.90
N PHE A 68 -2.60 7.67 8.59
CA PHE A 68 -3.58 6.74 9.12
C PHE A 68 -3.27 6.35 10.57
N LEU A 69 -4.31 5.87 11.29
CA LEU A 69 -4.19 5.42 12.67
C LEU A 69 -3.21 4.24 12.85
N GLN A 70 -3.20 3.29 11.93
CA GLN A 70 -2.30 2.15 11.96
C GLN A 70 -0.83 2.57 11.90
N ASP A 71 -0.52 3.62 11.14
CA ASP A 71 0.85 4.15 11.01
C ASP A 71 1.39 4.65 12.36
N ILE A 72 0.53 5.22 13.21
CA ILE A 72 0.89 5.64 14.58
C ILE A 72 1.41 4.43 15.37
N ASN A 73 0.70 3.31 15.33
CA ASN A 73 1.10 2.08 16.03
C ASN A 73 2.42 1.50 15.50
N GLU A 74 2.64 1.61 14.19
CA GLU A 74 3.87 1.13 13.56
C GLU A 74 5.07 2.02 13.93
N VAL A 75 4.92 3.34 13.87
CA VAL A 75 5.94 4.30 14.29
C VAL A 75 6.24 4.15 15.78
N GLU A 76 5.23 3.97 16.63
CA GLU A 76 5.41 3.69 18.06
C GLU A 76 6.31 2.47 18.29
N ARG A 77 6.08 1.34 17.60
CA ARG A 77 6.94 0.14 17.72
C ARG A 77 8.37 0.43 17.28
N ILE A 78 8.57 1.23 16.23
CA ILE A 78 9.90 1.62 15.75
C ILE A 78 10.61 2.48 16.80
N LEU A 79 9.92 3.45 17.41
CA LEU A 79 10.50 4.31 18.46
C LEU A 79 10.90 3.50 19.70
N LEU A 80 10.01 2.61 20.18
CA LEU A 80 10.26 1.71 21.30
C LEU A 80 11.49 0.82 21.09
N LYS A 81 11.78 0.44 19.85
CA LYS A 81 12.95 -0.40 19.52
C LYS A 81 14.26 0.39 19.44
N ASN A 82 14.23 1.66 19.02
CA ASN A 82 15.43 2.40 18.64
C ASN A 82 15.84 3.47 19.66
N PHE A 83 14.95 3.83 20.60
CA PHE A 83 15.25 4.85 21.60
C PHE A 83 15.03 4.35 23.02
N LYS A 84 15.76 4.95 23.95
CA LYS A 84 15.49 4.80 25.39
C LYS A 84 14.34 5.73 25.77
N ILE A 85 13.18 5.13 26.04
CA ILE A 85 11.97 5.83 26.43
C ILE A 85 12.05 6.20 27.92
N ILE A 86 11.77 7.45 28.26
CA ILE A 86 11.66 7.94 29.63
C ILE A 86 10.20 7.86 30.07
N GLU A 87 9.29 8.33 29.23
CA GLU A 87 7.85 8.38 29.51
C GLU A 87 7.05 8.30 28.23
N VAL A 88 5.85 7.69 28.30
CA VAL A 88 4.86 7.68 27.22
C VAL A 88 3.56 8.23 27.80
N GLU A 89 3.11 9.38 27.31
CA GLU A 89 1.83 9.98 27.69
C GLU A 89 0.83 9.83 26.53
N ARG A 90 -0.30 9.20 26.79
CA ARG A 90 -1.42 9.10 25.84
C ARG A 90 -2.47 10.14 26.19
N LYS A 91 -2.42 11.30 25.53
CA LYS A 91 -3.40 12.37 25.75
C LYS A 91 -4.75 11.97 25.18
N GLY A 92 -5.79 12.09 25.98
CA GLY A 92 -7.15 11.73 25.58
C GLY A 92 -7.66 10.39 26.11
N SER A 93 -6.78 9.46 26.51
CA SER A 93 -7.17 8.13 27.00
C SER A 93 -7.94 8.13 28.34
N GLU A 94 -7.77 9.18 29.14
CA GLU A 94 -8.44 9.32 30.45
C GLU A 94 -9.83 10.00 30.35
N ARG A 95 -10.23 10.43 29.15
CA ARG A 95 -11.49 11.16 28.96
C ARG A 95 -12.66 10.18 28.98
N THR A 96 -13.75 10.59 29.63
CA THR A 96 -14.98 9.82 29.62
C THR A 96 -15.61 9.83 28.23
N PHE A 97 -16.46 8.82 27.91
CA PHE A 97 -17.20 8.74 26.63
C PHE A 97 -18.03 9.99 26.31
N ARG A 98 -18.18 10.92 27.25
CA ARG A 98 -18.87 12.22 27.06
C ARG A 98 -17.93 13.35 26.64
N GLU A 99 -16.63 13.11 26.68
CA GLU A 99 -15.61 14.11 26.41
C GLU A 99 -14.82 13.67 25.17
N PHE A 100 -15.33 14.02 23.99
CA PHE A 100 -14.52 13.90 22.78
C PHE A 100 -13.36 14.88 22.88
N GLY A 101 -12.16 14.37 22.96
CA GLY A 101 -10.94 15.13 23.08
C GLY A 101 -9.91 14.67 22.09
N TYR A 102 -9.01 15.58 21.82
CA TYR A 102 -7.84 15.33 21.01
C TYR A 102 -7.02 14.15 21.56
N GLU A 103 -6.70 13.21 20.70
CA GLU A 103 -5.82 12.10 20.99
C GLU A 103 -4.44 12.35 20.40
N SER A 104 -3.39 12.14 21.16
CA SER A 104 -2.02 12.09 20.67
C SER A 104 -1.14 11.28 21.59
N VAL A 105 -0.12 10.65 21.02
CA VAL A 105 0.87 9.91 21.79
C VAL A 105 2.13 10.76 21.89
N HIS A 106 2.54 11.06 23.12
CA HIS A 106 3.72 11.84 23.42
C HIS A 106 4.78 10.95 24.04
N PHE A 107 5.96 10.94 23.46
CA PHE A 107 7.13 10.25 23.97
C PHE A 107 8.14 11.24 24.50
N LEU A 108 8.60 11.04 25.74
CA LEU A 108 9.79 11.69 26.24
C LEU A 108 10.96 10.72 26.12
N LEU A 109 12.00 11.14 25.44
CA LEU A 109 13.08 10.31 24.98
C LEU A 109 14.44 10.83 25.45
N ASP A 110 15.32 9.92 25.84
CA ASP A 110 16.72 10.22 26.06
C ASP A 110 17.41 10.43 24.69
N ILE A 111 18.34 11.39 24.64
CA ILE A 111 19.09 11.70 23.43
C ILE A 111 20.31 10.78 23.35
N PRO A 112 20.45 9.95 22.32
CA PRO A 112 21.61 9.11 22.14
C PRO A 112 22.92 9.91 22.13
N GLU A 113 23.96 9.40 22.77
CA GLU A 113 25.24 10.10 22.92
C GLU A 113 25.91 10.46 21.59
N GLU A 114 25.70 9.62 20.57
CA GLU A 114 26.19 9.83 19.22
C GLU A 114 25.69 11.13 18.58
N PHE A 115 24.46 11.58 18.92
CA PHE A 115 23.92 12.85 18.41
C PHE A 115 24.50 14.07 19.13
N LYS A 116 25.06 13.88 20.33
CA LYS A 116 25.60 14.97 21.17
C LYS A 116 27.06 15.32 20.79
N VAL A 117 27.73 14.49 19.99
CA VAL A 117 29.15 14.66 19.64
C VAL A 117 29.43 16.03 19.01
N GLY A 118 30.37 16.80 19.60
CA GLY A 118 30.75 18.12 19.13
C GLY A 118 29.75 19.25 19.49
N LEU A 119 28.77 18.97 20.35
CA LEU A 119 27.77 19.96 20.79
C LEU A 119 27.95 20.30 22.28
N VAL A 120 27.74 21.57 22.60
CA VAL A 120 27.61 22.04 24.00
C VAL A 120 26.12 22.10 24.32
N LEU A 121 25.65 21.20 25.16
CA LEU A 121 24.23 20.99 25.46
C LEU A 121 23.99 21.12 26.98
N PRO A 122 22.76 21.51 27.39
CA PRO A 122 22.34 21.47 28.78
C PRO A 122 22.44 20.06 29.36
N LYS A 123 22.70 19.95 30.66
CA LYS A 123 22.63 18.66 31.37
C LYS A 123 21.18 18.16 31.39
N ASN A 124 21.01 16.84 31.31
CA ASN A 124 19.70 16.17 31.36
C ASN A 124 18.72 16.64 30.27
N LEU A 125 19.25 16.99 29.09
CA LEU A 125 18.41 17.36 27.96
C LEU A 125 17.70 16.11 27.41
N ILE A 126 16.37 16.20 27.29
CA ILE A 126 15.51 15.20 26.68
C ILE A 126 14.75 15.84 25.52
N PHE A 127 14.17 15.03 24.66
CA PHE A 127 13.33 15.52 23.56
C PHE A 127 11.98 14.84 23.55
N GLU A 128 10.98 15.54 23.00
CA GLU A 128 9.61 15.07 22.88
C GLU A 128 9.32 14.68 21.44
N ILE A 129 8.72 13.49 21.24
CA ILE A 129 8.09 13.13 19.96
C ILE A 129 6.58 13.09 20.19
N GLN A 130 5.83 13.75 19.29
CA GLN A 130 4.37 13.73 19.24
C GLN A 130 3.94 12.97 17.99
N LEU A 131 3.21 11.86 18.17
CA LEU A 131 2.60 11.11 17.08
C LEU A 131 1.13 11.51 16.93
N ARG A 132 0.73 11.80 15.69
CA ARG A 132 -0.61 12.26 15.36
C ARG A 132 -1.01 11.81 13.96
N THR A 133 -2.31 11.70 13.71
CA THR A 133 -2.81 11.71 12.34
C THR A 133 -2.83 13.14 11.76
N ILE A 134 -3.05 13.24 10.45
CA ILE A 134 -3.23 14.54 9.78
C ILE A 134 -4.40 15.31 10.40
N LEU A 135 -5.51 14.62 10.70
CA LEU A 135 -6.70 15.26 11.27
C LEU A 135 -6.47 15.65 12.74
N GLN A 136 -5.75 14.84 13.49
CA GLN A 136 -5.35 15.15 14.86
C GLN A 136 -4.39 16.34 14.92
N ASP A 137 -3.45 16.47 13.98
CA ASP A 137 -2.54 17.63 13.93
C ASP A 137 -3.29 18.90 13.53
N ALA A 138 -4.19 18.83 12.54
CA ALA A 138 -5.04 19.94 12.13
C ALA A 138 -5.93 20.43 13.29
N TRP A 139 -6.57 19.52 14.02
CA TRP A 139 -7.35 19.85 15.21
C TRP A 139 -6.51 20.57 16.27
N ALA A 140 -5.32 20.04 16.58
CA ALA A 140 -4.45 20.62 17.59
C ALA A 140 -3.97 22.04 17.25
N GLU A 141 -3.71 22.33 15.97
CA GLU A 141 -3.36 23.68 15.55
C GLU A 141 -4.54 24.65 15.73
N VAL A 142 -5.76 24.23 15.34
CA VAL A 142 -6.98 25.05 15.50
C VAL A 142 -7.32 25.26 16.97
N GLU A 143 -7.28 24.21 17.79
CA GLU A 143 -7.55 24.28 19.21
C GLU A 143 -6.56 25.21 19.91
N HIS A 144 -5.28 25.15 19.55
CA HIS A 144 -4.25 26.04 20.09
C HIS A 144 -4.50 27.50 19.78
N GLU A 145 -4.93 27.83 18.56
CA GLU A 145 -5.26 29.22 18.18
C GLU A 145 -6.52 29.73 18.91
N LEU A 146 -7.56 28.91 18.97
CA LEU A 146 -8.85 29.31 19.51
C LEU A 146 -8.88 29.30 21.05
N VAL A 147 -8.18 28.38 21.71
CA VAL A 147 -8.29 28.17 23.15
C VAL A 147 -7.11 28.80 23.92
N TYR A 148 -5.86 28.57 23.45
CA TYR A 148 -4.66 28.95 24.21
C TYR A 148 -4.19 30.39 23.95
N LYS A 149 -4.41 30.95 22.76
CA LYS A 149 -4.01 32.31 22.42
C LYS A 149 -5.09 33.38 22.72
N SER A 150 -6.30 32.94 23.02
CA SER A 150 -7.38 33.85 23.39
C SER A 150 -7.10 34.45 24.76
N GLU A 151 -6.98 35.78 24.83
CA GLU A 151 -6.87 36.51 26.10
C GLU A 151 -8.13 36.42 26.95
N PHE A 152 -9.25 36.09 26.34
CA PHE A 152 -10.54 35.82 26.96
C PHE A 152 -10.81 34.32 26.92
N SER A 153 -10.87 33.68 28.06
CA SER A 153 -11.32 32.31 28.21
C SER A 153 -12.80 32.26 28.67
N PRO A 154 -13.71 32.66 27.85
CA PRO A 154 -15.10 32.35 28.08
C PRO A 154 -15.65 31.55 26.91
N PHE A 155 -15.15 30.35 26.73
CA PHE A 155 -15.97 29.45 25.94
C PHE A 155 -17.20 29.14 26.78
N ASP A 156 -18.32 29.76 26.41
CA ASP A 156 -19.62 29.33 26.92
C ASP A 156 -19.86 27.85 26.57
N GLN A 157 -20.74 27.22 27.29
CA GLN A 157 -21.05 25.80 27.10
C GLN A 157 -21.46 25.44 25.65
N PRO A 158 -22.23 26.28 24.92
CA PRO A 158 -22.52 26.05 23.52
C PRO A 158 -21.29 25.95 22.60
N LEU A 159 -20.30 26.82 22.81
CA LEU A 159 -19.08 26.81 21.97
C LEU A 159 -18.20 25.60 22.27
N LYS A 160 -18.05 25.23 23.55
CA LYS A 160 -17.37 23.98 23.94
C LYS A 160 -18.00 22.75 23.32
N ARG A 161 -19.35 22.68 23.26
CA ARG A 161 -20.07 21.59 22.59
C ARG A 161 -19.79 21.53 21.09
N LYS A 162 -19.74 22.71 20.42
CA LYS A 162 -19.38 22.74 18.99
C LYS A 162 -17.96 22.23 18.73
N LEU A 163 -17.01 22.65 19.54
CA LEU A 163 -15.61 22.14 19.44
C LEU A 163 -15.55 20.63 19.67
N ALA A 164 -16.23 20.10 20.68
CA ALA A 164 -16.30 18.67 20.93
C ALA A 164 -16.95 17.91 19.78
N SER A 165 -18.01 18.46 19.17
CA SER A 165 -18.66 17.86 18.00
C SER A 165 -17.74 17.81 16.78
N ILE A 166 -16.98 18.88 16.51
CA ILE A 166 -15.99 18.89 15.40
C ILE A 166 -14.91 17.83 15.65
N ASN A 167 -14.37 17.79 16.88
CA ASN A 167 -13.35 16.80 17.21
C ASN A 167 -13.86 15.34 17.05
N ALA A 168 -15.10 15.07 17.47
CA ALA A 168 -15.73 13.77 17.26
C ALA A 168 -15.87 13.42 15.77
N SER A 169 -16.22 14.40 14.94
CA SER A 169 -16.33 14.21 13.49
C SER A 169 -14.96 13.91 12.86
N LEU A 170 -13.89 14.56 13.31
CA LEU A 170 -12.52 14.30 12.84
C LEU A 170 -12.03 12.90 13.28
N SER A 171 -12.32 12.51 14.52
CA SER A 171 -11.99 11.16 15.03
C SER A 171 -12.72 10.06 14.24
N LEU A 172 -14.00 10.29 13.92
CA LEU A 172 -14.76 9.36 13.07
C LEU A 172 -14.17 9.28 11.66
N ALA A 173 -13.76 10.43 11.09
CA ALA A 173 -13.13 10.44 9.78
C ALA A 173 -11.80 9.68 9.75
N ASP A 174 -10.97 9.76 10.80
CA ASP A 174 -9.74 8.96 10.92
C ASP A 174 -10.04 7.45 10.94
N ILE A 175 -11.09 7.04 11.64
CA ILE A 175 -11.54 5.62 11.67
C ILE A 175 -11.98 5.17 10.27
N ILE A 176 -12.82 5.97 9.59
CA ILE A 176 -13.30 5.65 8.24
C ILE A 176 -12.14 5.57 7.25
N PHE A 177 -11.17 6.47 7.30
CA PHE A 177 -9.98 6.41 6.45
C PHE A 177 -9.16 5.14 6.71
N GLN A 178 -9.05 4.72 7.97
CA GLN A 178 -8.37 3.46 8.31
C GLN A 178 -9.12 2.25 7.74
N GLU A 179 -10.45 2.20 7.89
CA GLU A 179 -11.28 1.11 7.35
C GLU A 179 -11.16 1.01 5.82
N ILE A 180 -11.20 2.14 5.10
CA ILE A 180 -11.00 2.18 3.64
C ILE A 180 -9.62 1.63 3.27
N ARG A 181 -8.57 2.04 4.00
CA ARG A 181 -7.21 1.54 3.77
C ARG A 181 -7.09 0.05 3.99
N ASP A 182 -7.66 -0.46 5.09
CA ASP A 182 -7.61 -1.88 5.43
C ASP A 182 -8.31 -2.72 4.36
N TYR A 183 -9.47 -2.25 3.89
CA TYR A 183 -10.17 -2.85 2.76
C TYR A 183 -9.31 -2.87 1.48
N GLN A 184 -8.69 -1.73 1.11
CA GLN A 184 -7.82 -1.64 -0.06
C GLN A 184 -6.61 -2.58 0.04
N ASN A 185 -5.97 -2.65 1.22
CA ASN A 185 -4.84 -3.54 1.46
C ASN A 185 -5.24 -5.01 1.31
N LYS A 186 -6.38 -5.41 1.90
CA LYS A 186 -6.93 -6.76 1.75
C LYS A 186 -7.21 -7.09 0.29
N LEU A 187 -7.91 -6.20 -0.41
CA LEU A 187 -8.24 -6.37 -1.83
C LEU A 187 -6.97 -6.51 -2.68
N ASN A 188 -5.97 -5.66 -2.47
CA ASN A 188 -4.71 -5.72 -3.21
C ASN A 188 -3.96 -7.04 -2.97
N ALA A 189 -3.89 -7.51 -1.72
CA ALA A 189 -3.26 -8.79 -1.39
C ALA A 189 -3.94 -9.97 -2.10
N GLU A 190 -5.28 -10.02 -2.10
CA GLU A 190 -6.04 -11.05 -2.79
C GLU A 190 -5.86 -10.97 -4.32
N LEU A 191 -5.79 -9.77 -4.89
CA LEU A 191 -5.55 -9.56 -6.31
C LEU A 191 -4.11 -9.96 -6.72
N GLU A 192 -3.12 -9.75 -5.85
CA GLU A 192 -1.74 -10.18 -6.12
C GLU A 192 -1.60 -11.69 -6.11
N LYS A 193 -2.21 -12.37 -5.13
CA LYS A 193 -2.24 -13.83 -5.07
C LYS A 193 -2.80 -14.41 -6.36
N ARG A 194 -3.95 -13.90 -6.83
CA ARG A 194 -4.57 -14.35 -8.07
C ARG A 194 -3.70 -14.10 -9.29
N ARG A 195 -3.05 -12.94 -9.40
CA ARG A 195 -2.15 -12.66 -10.51
C ARG A 195 -1.01 -13.67 -10.57
N PHE A 196 -0.43 -13.98 -9.42
CA PHE A 196 0.63 -14.98 -9.32
C PHE A 196 0.15 -16.36 -9.78
N GLU A 197 -1.01 -16.81 -9.30
CA GLU A 197 -1.61 -18.10 -9.70
C GLU A 197 -1.89 -18.15 -11.21
N PHE A 198 -2.45 -17.09 -11.78
CA PHE A 198 -2.68 -16.99 -13.22
C PHE A 198 -1.37 -17.08 -14.04
N TYR A 199 -0.33 -16.36 -13.61
CA TYR A 199 0.97 -16.44 -14.30
C TYR A 199 1.60 -17.81 -14.17
N SER A 200 1.53 -18.45 -13.01
CA SER A 200 2.03 -19.80 -12.78
C SER A 200 1.34 -20.80 -13.70
N MET A 201 0.00 -20.79 -13.78
CA MET A 201 -0.74 -21.64 -14.71
C MET A 201 -0.35 -21.39 -16.17
N ALA A 202 -0.26 -20.12 -16.58
CA ALA A 202 0.14 -19.77 -17.94
C ALA A 202 1.57 -20.22 -18.26
N ASP A 203 2.48 -20.25 -17.28
CA ASP A 203 3.86 -20.71 -17.43
C ASP A 203 3.93 -22.26 -17.52
N GLU A 204 3.14 -22.99 -16.73
CA GLU A 204 3.04 -24.45 -16.83
C GLU A 204 2.58 -24.91 -18.22
N TYR A 205 1.56 -24.26 -18.80
CA TYR A 205 1.12 -24.56 -20.16
C TYR A 205 2.17 -24.23 -21.22
N THR A 206 3.01 -23.24 -20.97
CA THR A 206 4.07 -22.88 -21.91
C THR A 206 5.24 -23.86 -21.85
N ALA A 207 5.54 -24.41 -20.67
CA ALA A 207 6.56 -25.44 -20.51
C ALA A 207 6.22 -26.73 -21.30
N GLN A 208 4.95 -26.97 -21.57
CA GLN A 208 4.52 -28.12 -22.45
C GLN A 208 4.88 -27.94 -23.94
N VAL A 209 5.13 -26.70 -24.37
CA VAL A 209 5.59 -26.41 -25.75
C VAL A 209 7.08 -26.74 -25.92
N LEU A 210 7.84 -26.78 -24.83
CA LEU A 210 9.24 -27.20 -24.75
C LEU A 210 9.25 -28.55 -24.03
N PRO A 211 9.70 -29.67 -24.65
CA PRO A 211 9.50 -31.00 -24.10
C PRO A 211 10.18 -31.20 -22.74
N GLU A 212 9.40 -31.78 -21.82
CA GLU A 212 9.64 -32.36 -20.49
C GLU A 212 9.15 -31.51 -19.29
N THR A 213 8.02 -31.89 -18.72
CA THR A 213 7.82 -32.44 -17.37
C THR A 213 6.35 -32.41 -16.92
N ASN A 214 6.02 -33.31 -16.02
CA ASN A 214 4.73 -33.81 -15.55
C ASN A 214 3.72 -32.78 -14.98
N ILE A 215 2.45 -33.06 -15.26
CA ILE A 215 1.23 -32.36 -14.80
C ILE A 215 0.88 -32.81 -13.37
N VAL A 216 0.58 -31.85 -12.51
CA VAL A 216 -0.09 -32.08 -11.21
C VAL A 216 -1.54 -31.62 -11.30
N GLN A 217 -2.47 -32.54 -11.08
CA GLN A 217 -3.90 -32.25 -10.98
C GLN A 217 -4.24 -31.80 -9.55
N HIS A 218 -5.02 -30.74 -9.41
CA HIS A 218 -5.57 -30.28 -8.13
C HIS A 218 -7.01 -30.75 -7.95
N ASP A 219 -7.28 -31.36 -6.80
CA ASP A 219 -8.61 -31.82 -6.37
C ASP A 219 -9.47 -30.68 -5.86
N ASN A 220 -10.73 -30.67 -6.26
CA ASN A 220 -11.75 -29.73 -5.82
C ASN A 220 -12.33 -30.14 -4.45
N VAL A 221 -12.41 -29.20 -3.52
CA VAL A 221 -13.10 -29.35 -2.23
C VAL A 221 -14.36 -28.47 -2.24
N GLU A 222 -15.51 -29.10 -2.12
CA GLU A 222 -16.81 -28.40 -1.96
C GLU A 222 -17.01 -27.96 -0.52
N HIS A 223 -17.28 -26.66 -0.30
CA HIS A 223 -17.94 -26.17 0.90
C HIS A 223 -18.94 -25.06 0.51
N GLY A 224 -20.20 -25.33 0.87
CA GLY A 224 -21.29 -24.39 0.68
C GLY A 224 -21.53 -23.54 1.93
N GLU A 225 -21.77 -22.24 1.75
CA GLU A 225 -22.44 -21.39 2.72
C GLU A 225 -23.29 -20.31 2.06
N GLU A 226 -24.45 -20.04 2.66
CA GLU A 226 -25.50 -19.16 2.17
C GLU A 226 -25.15 -17.68 2.36
N LEU A 227 -25.48 -16.89 1.33
CA LEU A 227 -25.34 -15.43 1.29
C LEU A 227 -26.56 -14.76 1.94
N LYS A 228 -26.33 -13.88 2.90
CA LYS A 228 -27.34 -12.99 3.48
C LYS A 228 -26.87 -11.53 3.45
N LEU A 229 -27.83 -10.66 3.12
CA LEU A 229 -27.88 -9.19 3.17
C LEU A 229 -27.42 -8.42 1.92
N ALA A 230 -28.01 -7.20 1.76
CA ALA A 230 -27.77 -6.30 0.62
C ALA A 230 -26.27 -5.98 0.52
N GLU A 231 -25.62 -6.67 -0.40
CA GLU A 231 -24.19 -6.56 -0.64
C GLU A 231 -23.93 -5.40 -1.58
N THR A 232 -22.99 -4.54 -1.22
CA THR A 232 -22.47 -3.53 -2.13
C THR A 232 -21.69 -4.18 -3.28
N ILE A 233 -21.48 -3.47 -4.38
CA ILE A 233 -20.65 -3.97 -5.49
C ILE A 233 -19.24 -4.31 -4.98
N ASP A 234 -18.70 -3.55 -4.04
CA ASP A 234 -17.38 -3.80 -3.45
C ASP A 234 -17.34 -5.09 -2.64
N ASP A 235 -18.40 -5.37 -1.84
CA ASP A 235 -18.53 -6.63 -1.10
C ASP A 235 -18.64 -7.82 -2.06
N LEU A 236 -19.41 -7.68 -3.13
CA LEU A 236 -19.53 -8.70 -4.17
C LEU A 236 -18.19 -8.96 -4.87
N ILE A 237 -17.44 -7.91 -5.22
CA ILE A 237 -16.10 -8.05 -5.83
C ILE A 237 -15.19 -8.82 -4.88
N LEU A 238 -15.11 -8.44 -3.60
CA LEU A 238 -14.27 -9.12 -2.64
C LEU A 238 -14.68 -10.59 -2.47
N SER A 239 -15.97 -10.87 -2.29
CA SER A 239 -16.51 -12.23 -2.18
C SER A 239 -16.20 -13.09 -3.41
N ALA A 240 -16.31 -12.51 -4.61
CA ALA A 240 -15.97 -13.20 -5.85
C ALA A 240 -14.48 -13.52 -5.93
N ILE A 241 -13.62 -12.59 -5.48
CA ILE A 241 -12.17 -12.76 -5.45
C ILE A 241 -11.78 -13.84 -4.43
N GLU A 242 -12.36 -13.82 -3.25
CA GLU A 242 -12.12 -14.82 -2.21
C GLU A 242 -12.58 -16.21 -2.69
N ALA A 243 -13.76 -16.33 -3.30
CA ALA A 243 -14.23 -17.59 -3.86
C ALA A 243 -13.29 -18.12 -4.94
N HIS A 244 -12.81 -17.27 -5.83
CA HIS A 244 -11.83 -17.65 -6.86
C HIS A 244 -10.53 -18.17 -6.22
N ASN A 245 -9.96 -17.46 -5.24
CA ASN A 245 -8.72 -17.84 -4.56
C ASN A 245 -8.85 -19.13 -3.72
N GLN A 246 -10.07 -19.53 -3.41
CA GLN A 246 -10.41 -20.83 -2.81
C GLN A 246 -10.70 -21.92 -3.85
N ASN A 247 -10.49 -21.66 -5.12
CA ASN A 247 -10.81 -22.54 -6.25
C ASN A 247 -12.33 -22.84 -6.41
N LEU A 248 -13.19 -22.05 -5.80
CA LEU A 248 -14.65 -22.13 -5.95
C LEU A 248 -15.11 -21.36 -7.19
N PHE A 249 -14.65 -21.78 -8.36
CA PHE A 249 -14.78 -21.05 -9.62
C PHE A 249 -16.23 -20.82 -10.03
N ASP A 250 -17.12 -21.80 -9.88
CA ASP A 250 -18.55 -21.69 -10.20
C ASP A 250 -19.23 -20.63 -9.32
N LYS A 251 -18.84 -20.54 -8.04
CA LYS A 251 -19.33 -19.51 -7.12
C LYS A 251 -18.83 -18.13 -7.54
N ALA A 252 -17.53 -18.01 -7.83
CA ALA A 252 -16.93 -16.77 -8.30
C ALA A 252 -17.57 -16.27 -9.59
N GLU A 253 -17.79 -17.14 -10.57
CA GLU A 253 -18.46 -16.84 -11.85
C GLU A 253 -19.85 -16.28 -11.63
N LYS A 254 -20.69 -16.93 -10.80
CA LYS A 254 -22.03 -16.46 -10.46
C LYS A 254 -22.03 -15.07 -9.85
N ILE A 255 -21.09 -14.80 -8.93
CA ILE A 255 -20.99 -13.48 -8.30
C ILE A 255 -20.53 -12.43 -9.31
N TYR A 256 -19.51 -12.70 -10.13
CA TYR A 256 -19.09 -11.78 -11.18
C TYR A 256 -20.21 -11.49 -12.18
N THR A 257 -20.99 -12.51 -12.56
CA THR A 257 -22.13 -12.35 -13.45
C THR A 257 -23.20 -11.43 -12.83
N LYS A 258 -23.52 -11.63 -11.54
CA LYS A 258 -24.44 -10.77 -10.78
C LYS A 258 -23.96 -9.31 -10.76
N ILE A 259 -22.65 -9.06 -10.66
CA ILE A 259 -22.10 -7.70 -10.71
C ILE A 259 -22.28 -7.10 -12.12
N ILE A 260 -21.99 -7.87 -13.16
CA ILE A 260 -22.14 -7.41 -14.55
C ILE A 260 -23.61 -7.05 -14.86
N GLU A 261 -24.58 -7.85 -14.37
CA GLU A 261 -26.00 -7.60 -14.53
C GLU A 261 -26.47 -6.29 -13.86
N GLN A 262 -25.80 -5.83 -12.80
CA GLN A 262 -26.04 -4.53 -12.19
C GLN A 262 -25.56 -3.35 -13.04
N ASN A 263 -24.85 -3.62 -14.13
CA ASN A 263 -24.34 -2.63 -15.08
C ASN A 263 -23.59 -1.47 -14.41
N PRO A 264 -22.54 -1.73 -13.62
CA PRO A 264 -21.73 -0.69 -12.99
C PRO A 264 -20.97 0.13 -14.04
N ASN A 265 -20.18 1.10 -13.60
CA ASN A 265 -19.36 1.91 -14.52
C ASN A 265 -18.30 1.08 -15.28
N ASP A 266 -17.80 1.62 -16.39
CA ASP A 266 -16.87 0.94 -17.30
C ASP A 266 -15.59 0.45 -16.61
N ILE A 267 -15.08 1.18 -15.61
CA ILE A 267 -13.89 0.80 -14.87
C ILE A 267 -14.14 -0.49 -14.09
N VAL A 268 -15.26 -0.57 -13.39
CA VAL A 268 -15.67 -1.77 -12.65
C VAL A 268 -15.94 -2.93 -13.60
N LEU A 269 -16.67 -2.69 -14.71
CA LEU A 269 -16.92 -3.71 -15.74
C LEU A 269 -15.61 -4.28 -16.29
N SER A 270 -14.64 -3.44 -16.63
CA SER A 270 -13.32 -3.90 -17.09
C SER A 270 -12.64 -4.82 -16.09
N VAL A 271 -12.68 -4.46 -14.81
CA VAL A 271 -12.08 -5.28 -13.73
C VAL A 271 -12.82 -6.60 -13.56
N VAL A 272 -14.15 -6.56 -13.51
CA VAL A 272 -14.98 -7.75 -13.28
C VAL A 272 -14.88 -8.75 -14.43
N TYR A 273 -14.94 -8.30 -15.69
CA TYR A 273 -14.74 -9.15 -16.86
C TYR A 273 -13.34 -9.79 -16.83
N LYS A 274 -12.28 -9.02 -16.54
CA LYS A 274 -10.93 -9.57 -16.41
C LYS A 274 -10.86 -10.70 -15.38
N HIS A 275 -11.47 -10.52 -14.21
CA HIS A 275 -11.41 -11.52 -13.13
C HIS A 275 -12.32 -12.72 -13.39
N ARG A 276 -13.47 -12.55 -14.05
CA ARG A 276 -14.29 -13.68 -14.51
C ARG A 276 -13.56 -14.47 -15.61
N GLY A 277 -12.89 -13.78 -16.52
CA GLY A 277 -12.02 -14.40 -17.52
C GLY A 277 -10.90 -15.24 -16.90
N MET A 278 -10.30 -14.78 -15.80
CA MET A 278 -9.32 -15.58 -15.05
C MET A 278 -9.95 -16.82 -14.39
N ALA A 279 -11.20 -16.74 -13.93
CA ALA A 279 -11.91 -17.90 -13.41
C ALA A 279 -12.21 -18.91 -14.51
N TYR A 280 -12.63 -18.49 -15.68
CA TYR A 280 -12.78 -19.37 -16.85
C TYR A 280 -11.46 -19.99 -17.28
N PHE A 281 -10.39 -19.21 -17.26
CA PHE A 281 -9.05 -19.71 -17.58
C PHE A 281 -8.62 -20.83 -16.63
N ALA A 282 -8.82 -20.65 -15.32
CA ALA A 282 -8.50 -21.68 -14.32
C ALA A 282 -9.33 -22.96 -14.48
N GLN A 283 -10.52 -22.88 -15.09
CA GLN A 283 -11.37 -24.01 -15.45
C GLN A 283 -11.05 -24.60 -16.83
N ALA A 284 -9.92 -24.20 -17.45
CA ALA A 284 -9.57 -24.54 -18.83
C ALA A 284 -10.62 -24.14 -19.90
N ASN A 285 -11.57 -23.26 -19.56
CA ASN A 285 -12.50 -22.66 -20.50
C ASN A 285 -11.86 -21.43 -21.19
N TYR A 286 -10.94 -21.72 -22.13
CA TYR A 286 -10.15 -20.66 -22.78
C TYR A 286 -10.96 -19.77 -23.73
N GLU A 287 -12.03 -20.28 -24.34
CA GLU A 287 -12.95 -19.46 -25.15
C GLU A 287 -13.72 -18.47 -24.28
N GLY A 288 -14.26 -18.91 -23.15
CA GLY A 288 -14.90 -18.02 -22.17
C GLY A 288 -13.95 -16.97 -21.62
N ALA A 289 -12.70 -17.38 -21.30
CA ALA A 289 -11.65 -16.49 -20.86
C ALA A 289 -11.30 -15.43 -21.92
N TYR A 290 -11.12 -15.84 -23.16
CA TYR A 290 -10.88 -14.95 -24.30
C TYR A 290 -11.99 -13.91 -24.45
N ALA A 291 -13.25 -14.35 -24.46
CA ALA A 291 -14.41 -13.47 -24.61
C ALA A 291 -14.45 -12.41 -23.50
N ASP A 292 -14.23 -12.81 -22.26
CA ASP A 292 -14.26 -11.90 -21.10
C ASP A 292 -13.04 -10.95 -21.07
N PHE A 293 -11.84 -11.43 -21.39
CA PHE A 293 -10.66 -10.55 -21.51
C PHE A 293 -10.84 -9.51 -22.62
N LEU A 294 -11.49 -9.89 -23.72
CA LEU A 294 -11.82 -8.97 -24.80
C LEU A 294 -12.81 -7.89 -24.36
N GLN A 295 -13.84 -8.24 -23.58
CA GLN A 295 -14.74 -7.25 -22.98
C GLN A 295 -14.00 -6.33 -22.01
N SER A 296 -13.07 -6.85 -21.21
CA SER A 296 -12.23 -6.03 -20.34
C SER A 296 -11.43 -4.99 -21.13
N CYS A 297 -10.85 -5.35 -22.28
CA CYS A 297 -10.16 -4.42 -23.17
C CYS A 297 -11.09 -3.35 -23.75
N LYS A 298 -12.34 -3.72 -24.07
CA LYS A 298 -13.35 -2.80 -24.62
C LYS A 298 -13.73 -1.73 -23.60
N TYR A 299 -13.94 -2.09 -22.33
CA TYR A 299 -14.29 -1.16 -21.26
C TYR A 299 -13.11 -0.33 -20.76
N ASN A 300 -11.87 -0.82 -20.91
CA ASN A 300 -10.68 -0.07 -20.56
C ASN A 300 -9.51 -0.37 -21.53
N SER A 301 -9.45 0.40 -22.61
CA SER A 301 -8.42 0.27 -23.65
C SER A 301 -7.02 0.70 -23.21
N ALA A 302 -6.87 1.36 -22.07
CA ALA A 302 -5.56 1.72 -21.51
C ALA A 302 -4.96 0.61 -20.61
N ASN A 303 -5.71 -0.44 -20.35
CA ASN A 303 -5.25 -1.55 -19.49
C ASN A 303 -4.43 -2.57 -20.29
N PHE A 304 -3.11 -2.36 -20.37
CA PHE A 304 -2.19 -3.26 -21.07
C PHE A 304 -2.28 -4.73 -20.61
N ARG A 305 -2.60 -4.97 -19.33
CA ARG A 305 -2.72 -6.34 -18.80
C ARG A 305 -3.88 -7.12 -19.42
N SER A 306 -5.00 -6.46 -19.70
CA SER A 306 -6.14 -7.12 -20.34
C SER A 306 -5.77 -7.61 -21.76
N PHE A 307 -5.03 -6.82 -22.53
CA PHE A 307 -4.50 -7.25 -23.84
C PHE A 307 -3.54 -8.44 -23.72
N TYR A 308 -2.67 -8.42 -22.72
CA TYR A 308 -1.79 -9.54 -22.42
C TYR A 308 -2.56 -10.84 -22.14
N TYR A 309 -3.64 -10.76 -21.33
CA TYR A 309 -4.47 -11.93 -21.02
C TYR A 309 -5.23 -12.47 -22.23
N VAL A 310 -5.68 -11.59 -23.13
CA VAL A 310 -6.23 -12.00 -24.43
C VAL A 310 -5.20 -12.79 -25.22
N GLY A 311 -3.97 -12.29 -25.32
CA GLY A 311 -2.88 -13.00 -26.01
C GLY A 311 -2.62 -14.38 -25.42
N ILE A 312 -2.58 -14.54 -24.09
CA ILE A 312 -2.40 -15.84 -23.44
C ILE A 312 -3.56 -16.80 -23.77
N ALA A 313 -4.81 -16.35 -23.67
CA ALA A 313 -5.95 -17.20 -24.00
C ALA A 313 -5.89 -17.69 -25.46
N LEU A 314 -5.53 -16.81 -26.40
CA LEU A 314 -5.36 -17.12 -27.80
C LEU A 314 -4.24 -18.14 -28.07
N THR A 315 -3.11 -18.07 -27.35
CA THR A 315 -2.04 -19.07 -27.51
C THR A 315 -2.47 -20.46 -27.08
N LEU A 316 -3.35 -20.59 -26.07
CA LEU A 316 -3.91 -21.88 -25.65
C LEU A 316 -5.01 -22.39 -26.59
N LEU A 317 -5.64 -21.49 -27.33
CA LEU A 317 -6.55 -21.83 -28.43
C LEU A 317 -5.82 -22.13 -29.74
N ASN A 318 -4.47 -22.13 -29.75
CA ASN A 318 -3.61 -22.31 -30.94
C ASN A 318 -3.84 -21.25 -32.03
N ARG A 319 -4.19 -20.02 -31.62
CA ARG A 319 -4.40 -18.83 -32.48
C ARG A 319 -3.24 -17.86 -32.29
N ASP A 320 -2.01 -18.36 -32.55
CA ASP A 320 -0.76 -17.64 -32.25
C ASP A 320 -0.58 -16.35 -33.11
N ASP A 321 -1.13 -16.31 -34.32
CA ASP A 321 -1.16 -15.14 -35.19
C ASP A 321 -1.94 -13.98 -34.55
N GLU A 322 -3.14 -14.24 -34.05
CA GLU A 322 -3.95 -13.25 -33.34
C GLU A 322 -3.32 -12.89 -31.98
N ALA A 323 -2.73 -13.88 -31.28
CA ALA A 323 -2.06 -13.61 -29.99
C ALA A 323 -0.94 -12.55 -30.13
N ILE A 324 -0.15 -12.62 -31.21
CA ILE A 324 0.90 -11.65 -31.51
C ILE A 324 0.34 -10.22 -31.60
N GLU A 325 -0.84 -10.03 -32.23
CA GLU A 325 -1.46 -8.71 -32.32
C GLU A 325 -1.82 -8.17 -30.93
N TYR A 326 -2.37 -8.99 -30.03
CA TYR A 326 -2.74 -8.57 -28.70
C TYR A 326 -1.55 -8.35 -27.78
N PHE A 327 -0.50 -9.16 -27.88
CA PHE A 327 0.77 -8.88 -27.20
C PHE A 327 1.38 -7.57 -27.68
N THR A 328 1.30 -7.28 -28.98
CA THR A 328 1.79 -6.02 -29.54
C THR A 328 1.01 -4.83 -28.98
N LYS A 329 -0.33 -4.89 -28.94
CA LYS A 329 -1.15 -3.84 -28.30
C LYS A 329 -0.80 -3.63 -26.83
N SER A 330 -0.51 -4.71 -26.09
CA SER A 330 -0.06 -4.60 -24.70
C SER A 330 1.29 -3.85 -24.60
N LEU A 331 2.24 -4.16 -25.47
CA LEU A 331 3.56 -3.54 -25.50
C LEU A 331 3.54 -2.08 -26.02
N GLU A 332 2.60 -1.72 -26.88
CA GLU A 332 2.39 -0.33 -27.32
C GLU A 332 1.96 0.56 -26.15
N ILE A 333 1.14 0.05 -25.23
CA ILE A 333 0.70 0.78 -24.04
C ILE A 333 1.82 0.83 -22.98
N ASN A 334 2.49 -0.30 -22.76
CA ASN A 334 3.60 -0.41 -21.82
C ASN A 334 4.70 -1.31 -22.38
N LYS A 335 5.82 -0.74 -22.79
CA LYS A 335 6.96 -1.45 -23.36
C LYS A 335 7.87 -2.15 -22.33
N PHE A 336 7.71 -1.90 -21.04
CA PHE A 336 8.57 -2.45 -19.99
C PHE A 336 7.99 -3.76 -19.41
N GLN A 337 7.77 -4.76 -20.27
CA GLN A 337 7.12 -6.03 -19.91
C GLN A 337 7.92 -7.22 -20.47
N ALA A 338 8.98 -7.64 -19.78
CA ALA A 338 9.84 -8.76 -20.20
C ALA A 338 9.03 -10.02 -20.56
N HIS A 339 8.05 -10.38 -19.73
CA HIS A 339 7.21 -11.55 -19.91
C HIS A 339 6.31 -11.49 -21.16
N VAL A 340 5.89 -10.29 -21.59
CA VAL A 340 5.06 -10.12 -22.80
C VAL A 340 5.91 -10.32 -24.07
N TYR A 341 7.12 -9.76 -24.10
CA TYR A 341 8.07 -10.04 -25.17
C TYR A 341 8.38 -11.53 -25.28
N PHE A 342 8.65 -12.19 -24.16
CA PHE A 342 8.90 -13.62 -24.12
C PHE A 342 7.73 -14.43 -24.67
N ARG A 343 6.49 -14.11 -24.27
CA ARG A 343 5.28 -14.79 -24.78
C ARG A 343 5.08 -14.56 -26.28
N ARG A 344 5.32 -13.33 -26.75
CA ARG A 344 5.24 -13.03 -28.18
C ARG A 344 6.35 -13.72 -28.97
N ALA A 345 7.56 -13.85 -28.41
CA ALA A 345 8.64 -14.62 -29.00
C ALA A 345 8.28 -16.12 -29.15
N LEU A 346 7.59 -16.70 -28.16
CA LEU A 346 7.09 -18.08 -28.25
C LEU A 346 6.06 -18.25 -29.38
N SER A 347 5.13 -17.31 -29.54
CA SER A 347 4.15 -17.34 -30.64
C SER A 347 4.84 -17.15 -31.98
N TYR A 348 5.82 -16.26 -32.12
CA TYR A 348 6.65 -16.14 -33.33
C TYR A 348 7.40 -17.45 -33.64
N PHE A 349 7.98 -18.08 -32.60
CA PHE A 349 8.68 -19.35 -32.77
C PHE A 349 7.74 -20.46 -33.29
N LYS A 350 6.53 -20.60 -32.77
CA LYS A 350 5.51 -21.56 -33.24
C LYS A 350 5.14 -21.32 -34.71
N LEU A 351 5.07 -20.07 -35.13
CA LEU A 351 4.79 -19.70 -36.52
C LEU A 351 6.02 -19.72 -37.44
N ALA A 352 7.15 -20.26 -36.97
CA ALA A 352 8.43 -20.32 -37.67
C ALA A 352 9.02 -18.94 -38.09
N LEU A 353 8.60 -17.87 -37.42
CA LEU A 353 9.12 -16.53 -37.57
C LEU A 353 10.33 -16.31 -36.62
N TYR A 354 11.40 -17.07 -36.89
CA TYR A 354 12.56 -17.18 -36.00
C TYR A 354 13.32 -15.84 -35.78
N PRO A 355 13.52 -14.97 -36.80
CA PRO A 355 14.16 -13.67 -36.59
C PRO A 355 13.38 -12.75 -35.67
N GLU A 356 12.04 -12.77 -35.75
CA GLU A 356 11.14 -12.01 -34.87
C GLU A 356 11.19 -12.53 -33.45
N ALA A 357 11.16 -13.87 -33.29
CA ALA A 357 11.28 -14.54 -31.99
C ALA A 357 12.61 -14.19 -31.30
N ALA A 358 13.73 -14.15 -32.03
CA ALA A 358 15.03 -13.80 -31.49
C ALA A 358 15.07 -12.34 -30.99
N ARG A 359 14.55 -11.39 -31.78
CA ARG A 359 14.49 -9.96 -31.40
C ARG A 359 13.67 -9.72 -30.13
N ASP A 360 12.53 -10.38 -30.02
CA ASP A 360 11.69 -10.28 -28.83
C ASP A 360 12.33 -10.93 -27.61
N LEU A 361 13.04 -12.04 -27.81
CA LEU A 361 13.77 -12.69 -26.73
C LEU A 361 14.92 -11.84 -26.19
N ASP A 362 15.63 -11.13 -27.06
CA ASP A 362 16.66 -10.17 -26.65
C ASP A 362 16.04 -9.01 -25.88
N SER A 363 14.91 -8.45 -26.34
CA SER A 363 14.17 -7.42 -25.61
C SER A 363 13.69 -7.87 -24.24
N ALA A 364 13.24 -9.13 -24.12
CA ALA A 364 12.85 -9.72 -22.85
C ALA A 364 14.04 -9.87 -21.88
N SER A 365 15.20 -10.31 -22.40
CA SER A 365 16.43 -10.45 -21.62
C SER A 365 16.95 -9.11 -21.11
N ASP A 366 16.92 -8.06 -21.95
CA ASP A 366 17.31 -6.69 -21.58
C ASP A 366 16.42 -6.12 -20.46
N LEU A 367 15.18 -6.55 -20.39
CA LEU A 367 14.21 -6.18 -19.33
C LEU A 367 14.26 -7.10 -18.11
N GLY A 368 15.20 -8.03 -18.03
CA GLY A 368 15.44 -8.85 -16.85
C GLY A 368 14.66 -10.18 -16.82
N LEU A 369 14.33 -10.76 -17.97
CA LEU A 369 13.80 -12.13 -18.03
C LEU A 369 14.82 -13.11 -17.42
N ALA A 370 14.32 -14.13 -16.70
CA ALA A 370 15.16 -15.16 -16.13
C ALA A 370 16.03 -15.85 -17.20
N GLU A 371 17.32 -15.97 -16.95
CA GLU A 371 18.31 -16.47 -17.93
C GLU A 371 18.01 -17.91 -18.39
N GLU A 372 17.42 -18.72 -17.53
CA GLU A 372 17.09 -20.11 -17.82
C GLU A 372 16.00 -20.24 -18.89
N ASP A 373 14.95 -19.42 -18.81
CA ASP A 373 13.84 -19.43 -19.78
C ASP A 373 14.29 -18.90 -21.13
N ALA A 374 15.05 -17.80 -21.11
CA ALA A 374 15.65 -17.22 -22.31
C ALA A 374 16.58 -18.20 -23.02
N LYS A 375 17.39 -18.95 -22.26
CA LYS A 375 18.37 -19.90 -22.79
C LYS A 375 17.70 -21.07 -23.56
N LYS A 376 16.62 -21.65 -22.99
CA LYS A 376 15.89 -22.75 -23.63
C LYS A 376 15.37 -22.33 -25.01
N LEU A 377 14.69 -21.18 -25.06
CA LEU A 377 14.14 -20.70 -26.33
C LEU A 377 15.23 -20.29 -27.32
N ARG A 378 16.32 -19.64 -26.86
CA ARG A 378 17.46 -19.26 -27.71
C ARG A 378 18.11 -20.48 -28.40
N ILE A 379 18.30 -21.56 -27.65
CA ILE A 379 18.81 -22.82 -28.20
C ILE A 379 17.83 -23.42 -29.23
N ALA A 380 16.53 -23.38 -28.97
CA ALA A 380 15.52 -23.89 -29.89
C ALA A 380 15.48 -23.08 -31.21
N ILE A 381 15.58 -21.77 -31.13
CA ILE A 381 15.65 -20.85 -32.29
C ILE A 381 16.90 -21.14 -33.12
N ALA A 382 18.07 -21.21 -32.47
CA ALA A 382 19.34 -21.45 -33.15
C ALA A 382 19.32 -22.78 -33.94
N LYS A 383 18.84 -23.85 -33.31
CA LYS A 383 18.70 -25.18 -33.99
C LYS A 383 17.80 -25.12 -35.22
N LYS A 384 16.78 -24.25 -35.22
CA LYS A 384 15.86 -24.14 -36.36
C LYS A 384 16.43 -23.29 -37.48
N ILE A 385 17.19 -22.24 -37.14
CA ILE A 385 17.88 -21.40 -38.15
C ILE A 385 19.01 -22.18 -38.81
N ASP A 386 19.79 -22.97 -38.08
CA ASP A 386 20.88 -23.81 -38.63
C ASP A 386 20.38 -24.98 -39.52
N MET A 387 19.08 -25.29 -39.46
CA MET A 387 18.45 -26.37 -40.25
C MET A 387 17.80 -25.86 -41.55
N VAL A 388 17.75 -24.53 -41.74
CA VAL A 388 17.24 -23.89 -42.95
C VAL A 388 18.39 -23.41 -43.84
#